data_6e56a2ea29d753adbf83ec28245c530b
#
_entry.id   6e56a2ea29d753adbf83ec28245c530b
#
_cell.length_a   1.000
_cell.length_b   1.000
_cell.length_c   1.000
_cell.angle_alpha   90.00
_cell.angle_beta   90.00
_cell.angle_gamma   90.00
#
_symmetry.space_group_name_H-M   'P 1'
#
loop_
_entity.id
_entity.type
_entity.pdbx_description
1 polymer ?
#
loop_
_entity_poly.entity_id
_entity_poly.type
_entity_poly.pdbx_seq_one_letter_code
_entity_poly.pdbx_strand_id
1 'polypeptide(L)'
;NADFDGNGKQFLNINCSFEKTESGRALFGNVGPQGAVHDLILKSGTISAYRENAGIAGKVYGKVYNCDNYANIYSTSSSAAGIAGYVKTGGSVVNCKNYGIVDSKGNYIAGIAYNVEKDALVENCVNDTLIGTNAKKNYVSGIAIYNSGVIRGCVNKGMITGMTSLSGIVSSSNGGDSILYCHNEGEIISSGSNVGGILGNGKQSLTPMVMIGCYNTALITGKGNIGGVAGRLYEGSELIDCYNTADVVSSASSDVGGVAGQQACRKDYVARMVRCYNTGNVSAVGQYIGGVVGDTDDGCYYEDCYNAGDVTTGGKFAAGFAGGMSGTAINCYNIGNVEGGDYGIGGFGGIGPGTIISCFNLGNVTSTTTKPNKYGVAGGLWGYGRCKMYDSYNMGKISAKGY
;
A
#
# COMPACT_ATOMS: atom_id res chain seq x y z
N ASN A 1 8.43 -29.81 -17.37
CA ASN A 1 9.32 -30.25 -16.27
C ASN A 1 10.80 -30.21 -16.68
N ALA A 2 11.18 -29.39 -17.65
CA ALA A 2 12.58 -29.19 -18.02
C ALA A 2 13.18 -28.07 -17.15
N ASP A 3 14.46 -28.20 -16.87
CA ASP A 3 15.28 -27.15 -16.29
C ASP A 3 15.93 -26.37 -17.45
N PHE A 4 15.73 -25.04 -17.45
CA PHE A 4 16.33 -24.14 -18.43
C PHE A 4 17.28 -23.19 -17.71
N ASP A 5 18.57 -23.48 -17.84
CA ASP A 5 19.66 -22.64 -17.35
C ASP A 5 20.08 -21.64 -18.44
N GLY A 6 19.82 -20.36 -18.21
CA GLY A 6 20.28 -19.28 -19.08
C GLY A 6 21.78 -19.03 -18.99
N ASN A 7 22.46 -19.59 -17.98
CA ASN A 7 23.90 -19.49 -17.75
C ASN A 7 24.42 -18.03 -17.83
N GLY A 8 23.64 -17.09 -17.32
CA GLY A 8 23.92 -15.66 -17.37
C GLY A 8 23.93 -15.05 -18.78
N LYS A 9 23.46 -15.79 -19.80
CA LYS A 9 23.42 -15.30 -21.16
C LYS A 9 22.31 -14.28 -21.38
N GLN A 10 22.57 -13.38 -22.32
CA GLN A 10 21.65 -12.32 -22.72
C GLN A 10 20.86 -12.73 -23.95
N PHE A 11 19.54 -12.62 -23.85
CA PHE A 11 18.63 -12.72 -24.98
C PHE A 11 18.39 -11.31 -25.55
N LEU A 12 18.79 -11.08 -26.77
CA LEU A 12 18.75 -9.77 -27.43
C LEU A 12 17.64 -9.73 -28.48
N ASN A 13 16.98 -8.58 -28.58
CA ASN A 13 16.01 -8.30 -29.65
C ASN A 13 14.89 -9.32 -29.76
N ILE A 14 14.43 -9.84 -28.62
CA ILE A 14 13.31 -10.77 -28.57
C ILE A 14 12.02 -9.97 -28.81
N ASN A 15 11.47 -10.08 -30.01
CA ASN A 15 10.23 -9.45 -30.40
C ASN A 15 9.17 -10.50 -30.66
N CYS A 16 8.22 -10.62 -29.75
CA CYS A 16 7.11 -11.57 -29.82
C CYS A 16 5.79 -10.83 -29.84
N SER A 17 4.93 -11.16 -30.82
CA SER A 17 3.55 -10.69 -30.87
C SER A 17 2.63 -11.90 -30.94
N PHE A 18 1.72 -12.00 -29.97
CA PHE A 18 0.79 -13.12 -29.86
C PHE A 18 -0.63 -12.64 -30.18
N GLU A 19 -1.37 -13.44 -30.95
CA GLU A 19 -2.73 -13.10 -31.37
C GLU A 19 -3.78 -13.27 -30.28
N LYS A 20 -5.01 -12.77 -30.58
CA LYS A 20 -6.10 -12.44 -29.66
C LYS A 20 -6.67 -13.54 -28.76
N THR A 21 -6.31 -14.81 -28.90
CA THR A 21 -7.08 -15.88 -28.26
C THR A 21 -6.43 -16.52 -27.03
N GLU A 22 -5.19 -16.19 -26.71
CA GLU A 22 -4.45 -16.94 -25.70
C GLU A 22 -3.94 -16.05 -24.56
N SER A 23 -4.05 -16.54 -23.34
CA SER A 23 -3.59 -15.89 -22.11
C SER A 23 -2.27 -16.50 -21.60
N GLY A 24 -1.53 -15.74 -20.78
CA GLY A 24 -0.30 -16.24 -20.14
C GLY A 24 0.87 -16.37 -21.12
N ARG A 25 1.07 -15.38 -21.98
CA ARG A 25 2.17 -15.34 -22.96
C ARG A 25 3.40 -14.65 -22.41
N ALA A 26 4.55 -15.27 -22.63
CA ALA A 26 5.86 -14.82 -22.22
C ALA A 26 6.94 -15.52 -23.04
N LEU A 27 8.21 -15.29 -22.74
CA LEU A 27 9.30 -16.06 -23.33
C LEU A 27 9.10 -17.58 -23.11
N PHE A 28 8.66 -17.96 -21.90
CA PHE A 28 8.21 -19.31 -21.56
C PHE A 28 6.71 -19.29 -21.23
N GLY A 29 5.90 -20.07 -21.95
CA GLY A 29 4.45 -20.13 -21.69
C GLY A 29 4.13 -20.67 -20.30
N ASN A 30 4.63 -21.87 -19.98
CA ASN A 30 4.45 -22.52 -18.68
C ASN A 30 5.75 -23.12 -18.16
N VAL A 31 6.03 -22.90 -16.87
CA VAL A 31 7.07 -23.60 -16.11
C VAL A 31 6.37 -24.63 -15.22
N GLY A 32 6.48 -25.90 -15.55
CA GLY A 32 5.77 -27.00 -14.87
C GLY A 32 6.27 -27.24 -13.45
N PRO A 33 5.56 -28.06 -12.62
CA PRO A 33 5.83 -28.16 -11.17
C PRO A 33 7.25 -28.60 -10.79
N GLN A 34 7.94 -29.34 -11.64
CA GLN A 34 9.33 -29.78 -11.45
C GLN A 34 10.29 -29.05 -12.39
N GLY A 35 9.80 -28.03 -13.09
CA GLY A 35 10.60 -27.25 -14.03
C GLY A 35 11.19 -26.02 -13.39
N ALA A 36 12.26 -25.50 -13.99
CA ALA A 36 12.83 -24.22 -13.62
C ALA A 36 13.26 -23.42 -14.86
N VAL A 37 13.27 -22.09 -14.71
CA VAL A 37 13.92 -21.14 -15.60
C VAL A 37 14.78 -20.23 -14.74
N HIS A 38 16.06 -20.17 -15.03
CA HIS A 38 16.96 -19.42 -14.17
C HIS A 38 18.18 -18.85 -14.89
N ASP A 39 18.84 -17.92 -14.20
CA ASP A 39 20.09 -17.27 -14.63
C ASP A 39 20.00 -16.71 -16.08
N LEU A 40 18.85 -16.09 -16.39
CA LEU A 40 18.50 -15.56 -17.70
C LEU A 40 18.39 -14.04 -17.69
N ILE A 41 18.99 -13.38 -18.69
CA ILE A 41 18.84 -11.95 -18.92
C ILE A 41 18.07 -11.71 -20.22
N LEU A 42 16.82 -11.25 -20.13
CA LEU A 42 16.08 -10.77 -21.29
C LEU A 42 16.45 -9.30 -21.52
N LYS A 43 17.51 -9.09 -22.35
CA LYS A 43 18.22 -7.81 -22.41
C LYS A 43 17.53 -6.75 -23.24
N SER A 44 16.80 -7.13 -24.30
CA SER A 44 16.11 -6.17 -25.16
C SER A 44 15.01 -6.82 -26.00
N GLY A 45 14.07 -5.99 -26.45
CA GLY A 45 12.97 -6.40 -27.31
C GLY A 45 11.62 -5.96 -26.76
N THR A 46 10.55 -6.54 -27.34
CA THR A 46 9.17 -6.30 -26.89
C THR A 46 8.38 -7.60 -26.91
N ILE A 47 7.73 -7.93 -25.82
CA ILE A 47 6.75 -8.99 -25.75
C ILE A 47 5.36 -8.37 -25.69
N SER A 48 4.57 -8.60 -26.73
CA SER A 48 3.22 -8.07 -26.86
C SER A 48 2.21 -9.20 -27.01
N ALA A 49 1.15 -9.19 -26.23
CA ALA A 49 0.04 -10.15 -26.38
C ALA A 49 -1.30 -9.53 -25.95
N TYR A 50 -2.36 -10.30 -26.17
CA TYR A 50 -3.72 -9.83 -25.89
C TYR A 50 -4.02 -9.72 -24.39
N ARG A 51 -3.67 -10.76 -23.61
CA ARG A 51 -3.95 -10.83 -22.16
C ARG A 51 -2.83 -11.49 -21.39
N GLU A 52 -2.66 -11.07 -20.13
CA GLU A 52 -1.86 -11.77 -19.12
C GLU A 52 -0.42 -12.03 -19.57
N ASN A 53 0.19 -11.00 -20.13
CA ASN A 53 1.57 -11.06 -20.61
C ASN A 53 2.57 -11.00 -19.49
N ALA A 54 3.70 -11.66 -19.72
CA ALA A 54 4.87 -11.51 -18.87
C ALA A 54 6.17 -11.51 -19.68
N GLY A 55 7.25 -11.06 -19.06
CA GLY A 55 8.56 -11.08 -19.71
C GLY A 55 9.14 -12.50 -19.78
N ILE A 56 9.22 -13.19 -18.66
CA ILE A 56 9.92 -14.48 -18.54
C ILE A 56 8.96 -15.65 -18.64
N ALA A 57 7.94 -15.74 -17.79
CA ALA A 57 7.04 -16.90 -17.77
C ALA A 57 5.56 -16.50 -17.67
N GLY A 58 4.71 -17.12 -18.47
CA GLY A 58 3.26 -16.93 -18.44
C GLY A 58 2.63 -17.51 -17.18
N LYS A 59 2.91 -18.80 -16.89
CA LYS A 59 2.45 -19.49 -15.67
C LYS A 59 3.60 -20.26 -15.02
N VAL A 60 3.81 -20.04 -13.73
CA VAL A 60 4.89 -20.64 -12.96
C VAL A 60 4.30 -21.60 -11.92
N TYR A 61 4.36 -22.90 -12.19
CA TYR A 61 4.05 -23.97 -11.24
C TYR A 61 5.31 -24.49 -10.53
N GLY A 62 6.48 -24.31 -11.16
CA GLY A 62 7.80 -24.64 -10.65
C GLY A 62 8.54 -23.36 -10.21
N LYS A 63 9.74 -23.14 -10.73
CA LYS A 63 10.61 -22.05 -10.26
C LYS A 63 11.06 -21.14 -11.40
N VAL A 64 11.03 -19.82 -11.13
CA VAL A 64 11.73 -18.81 -11.93
C VAL A 64 12.65 -18.05 -10.98
N TYR A 65 13.97 -18.07 -11.21
CA TYR A 65 14.88 -17.42 -10.29
C TYR A 65 16.12 -16.83 -10.98
N ASN A 66 16.69 -15.79 -10.37
CA ASN A 66 17.85 -15.05 -10.89
C ASN A 66 17.65 -14.57 -12.34
N CYS A 67 16.44 -14.12 -12.68
CA CYS A 67 16.14 -13.65 -14.03
C CYS A 67 15.93 -12.14 -14.06
N ASP A 68 16.56 -11.47 -15.02
CA ASP A 68 16.44 -10.03 -15.24
C ASP A 68 15.69 -9.73 -16.54
N ASN A 69 14.68 -8.86 -16.48
CA ASN A 69 13.95 -8.36 -17.65
C ASN A 69 14.28 -6.89 -17.94
N TYR A 70 14.80 -6.60 -19.11
CA TYR A 70 14.99 -5.27 -19.68
C TYR A 70 14.12 -5.01 -20.92
N ALA A 71 13.41 -6.03 -21.42
CA ALA A 71 12.50 -5.89 -22.54
C ALA A 71 11.19 -5.22 -22.14
N ASN A 72 10.56 -4.55 -23.08
CA ASN A 72 9.25 -3.94 -22.86
C ASN A 72 8.15 -5.00 -22.92
N ILE A 73 7.23 -4.97 -21.96
CA ILE A 73 6.10 -5.88 -21.90
C ILE A 73 4.82 -5.09 -22.09
N TYR A 74 4.05 -5.46 -23.10
CA TYR A 74 2.86 -4.74 -23.48
C TYR A 74 1.64 -5.64 -23.67
N SER A 75 0.53 -5.34 -22.97
CA SER A 75 -0.76 -6.00 -23.20
C SER A 75 -1.68 -5.14 -24.04
N THR A 76 -2.28 -5.71 -25.08
CA THR A 76 -3.23 -4.98 -25.93
C THR A 76 -4.66 -4.97 -25.36
N SER A 77 -4.92 -5.62 -24.21
CA SER A 77 -6.25 -5.70 -23.60
C SER A 77 -6.29 -5.62 -22.07
N SER A 78 -5.66 -6.53 -21.33
CA SER A 78 -5.98 -6.73 -19.91
C SER A 78 -4.81 -6.45 -18.97
N SER A 79 -3.84 -7.36 -18.88
CA SER A 79 -2.80 -7.31 -17.86
C SER A 79 -1.41 -7.56 -18.42
N ALA A 80 -0.41 -6.97 -17.80
CA ALA A 80 1.00 -7.16 -18.10
C ALA A 80 1.82 -7.25 -16.81
N ALA A 81 2.86 -8.09 -16.81
CA ALA A 81 3.82 -8.20 -15.72
C ALA A 81 5.25 -8.30 -16.26
N GLY A 82 6.23 -7.78 -15.52
CA GLY A 82 7.62 -7.76 -15.97
C GLY A 82 8.26 -9.14 -16.01
N ILE A 83 7.93 -10.05 -15.07
CA ILE A 83 8.56 -11.37 -14.91
C ILE A 83 7.56 -12.51 -15.12
N ALA A 84 6.48 -12.58 -14.34
CA ALA A 84 5.56 -13.70 -14.36
C ALA A 84 4.10 -13.26 -14.51
N GLY A 85 3.32 -13.97 -15.34
CA GLY A 85 1.87 -13.76 -15.38
C GLY A 85 1.21 -14.29 -14.12
N TYR A 86 1.21 -15.58 -13.92
CA TYR A 86 0.68 -16.26 -12.73
C TYR A 86 1.77 -17.02 -12.01
N VAL A 87 1.92 -16.79 -10.72
CA VAL A 87 2.67 -17.67 -9.82
C VAL A 87 1.65 -18.59 -9.18
N LYS A 88 1.60 -19.81 -9.65
CA LYS A 88 0.60 -20.82 -9.30
C LYS A 88 0.92 -21.49 -7.97
N THR A 89 -0.05 -22.12 -7.37
CA THR A 89 0.13 -22.89 -6.11
C THR A 89 1.38 -23.77 -6.17
N GLY A 90 2.27 -23.61 -5.20
CA GLY A 90 3.57 -24.29 -5.13
C GLY A 90 4.68 -23.71 -6.03
N GLY A 91 4.33 -22.76 -6.89
CA GLY A 91 5.29 -22.07 -7.76
C GLY A 91 6.04 -20.94 -7.03
N SER A 92 7.21 -20.57 -7.55
CA SER A 92 8.01 -19.48 -6.98
C SER A 92 8.71 -18.61 -8.01
N VAL A 93 8.82 -17.31 -7.68
CA VAL A 93 9.62 -16.32 -8.41
C VAL A 93 10.60 -15.70 -7.41
N VAL A 94 11.91 -15.92 -7.60
CA VAL A 94 12.91 -15.57 -6.59
C VAL A 94 14.08 -14.81 -7.21
N ASN A 95 14.57 -13.76 -6.54
CA ASN A 95 15.72 -12.95 -6.96
C ASN A 95 15.60 -12.41 -8.41
N CYS A 96 14.41 -12.10 -8.87
CA CYS A 96 14.18 -11.59 -10.22
C CYS A 96 14.05 -10.07 -10.23
N LYS A 97 14.50 -9.43 -11.33
CA LYS A 97 14.46 -7.98 -11.44
C LYS A 97 13.79 -7.53 -12.74
N ASN A 98 12.99 -6.50 -12.65
CA ASN A 98 12.38 -5.85 -13.80
C ASN A 98 12.93 -4.44 -13.97
N TYR A 99 13.53 -4.19 -15.12
CA TYR A 99 14.03 -2.90 -15.60
C TYR A 99 13.31 -2.43 -16.87
N GLY A 100 12.55 -3.35 -17.52
CA GLY A 100 11.81 -3.05 -18.73
C GLY A 100 10.47 -2.39 -18.43
N ILE A 101 10.03 -1.52 -19.34
CA ILE A 101 8.72 -0.87 -19.22
C ILE A 101 7.62 -1.93 -19.29
N VAL A 102 6.68 -1.88 -18.36
CA VAL A 102 5.48 -2.71 -18.38
C VAL A 102 4.26 -1.82 -18.53
N ASP A 103 3.48 -2.06 -19.57
CA ASP A 103 2.26 -1.30 -19.83
C ASP A 103 1.15 -2.18 -20.43
N SER A 104 -0.09 -1.69 -20.39
CA SER A 104 -1.26 -2.40 -20.88
C SER A 104 -2.32 -1.42 -21.37
N LYS A 105 -3.09 -1.80 -22.40
CA LYS A 105 -4.35 -1.09 -22.70
C LYS A 105 -5.40 -1.30 -21.61
N GLY A 106 -5.34 -2.43 -20.89
CA GLY A 106 -6.19 -2.72 -19.74
C GLY A 106 -5.75 -2.00 -18.46
N ASN A 107 -6.23 -2.52 -17.33
CA ASN A 107 -6.10 -1.86 -16.02
C ASN A 107 -5.08 -2.49 -15.07
N TYR A 108 -4.47 -3.64 -15.41
CA TYR A 108 -3.67 -4.42 -14.48
C TYR A 108 -2.20 -4.44 -14.92
N ILE A 109 -1.33 -3.77 -14.18
CA ILE A 109 0.07 -3.61 -14.56
C ILE A 109 0.95 -3.86 -13.34
N ALA A 110 1.83 -4.87 -13.40
CA ALA A 110 2.75 -5.23 -12.34
C ALA A 110 4.20 -5.22 -12.81
N GLY A 111 5.11 -4.82 -11.93
CA GLY A 111 6.55 -4.92 -12.22
C GLY A 111 7.04 -6.36 -12.25
N ILE A 112 6.53 -7.24 -11.37
CA ILE A 112 7.01 -8.62 -11.24
C ILE A 112 5.95 -9.66 -11.62
N ALA A 113 4.79 -9.69 -10.94
CA ALA A 113 3.78 -10.74 -11.16
C ALA A 113 2.37 -10.18 -11.24
N TYR A 114 1.55 -10.73 -12.14
CA TYR A 114 0.14 -10.34 -12.18
C TYR A 114 -0.65 -10.94 -11.01
N ASN A 115 -0.50 -12.23 -10.74
CA ASN A 115 -1.23 -12.92 -9.68
C ASN A 115 -0.35 -13.95 -8.95
N VAL A 116 -0.31 -13.84 -7.63
CA VAL A 116 0.36 -14.78 -6.73
C VAL A 116 -0.72 -15.58 -6.02
N GLU A 117 -0.83 -16.86 -6.36
CA GLU A 117 -1.87 -17.76 -5.82
C GLU A 117 -1.52 -18.25 -4.41
N LYS A 118 -2.48 -18.87 -3.76
CA LYS A 118 -2.29 -19.49 -2.45
C LYS A 118 -1.11 -20.47 -2.49
N ASP A 119 -0.30 -20.47 -1.44
CA ASP A 119 0.91 -21.29 -1.29
C ASP A 119 1.99 -21.05 -2.37
N ALA A 120 1.91 -19.94 -3.11
CA ALA A 120 2.94 -19.47 -4.02
C ALA A 120 3.84 -18.44 -3.33
N LEU A 121 5.07 -18.29 -3.86
CA LEU A 121 6.10 -17.41 -3.31
C LEU A 121 6.64 -16.43 -4.35
N VAL A 122 6.70 -15.15 -3.98
CA VAL A 122 7.53 -14.14 -4.67
C VAL A 122 8.52 -13.57 -3.66
N GLU A 123 9.82 -13.75 -3.90
CA GLU A 123 10.83 -13.43 -2.92
C GLU A 123 12.02 -12.68 -3.50
N ASN A 124 12.50 -11.65 -2.77
CA ASN A 124 13.69 -10.88 -3.10
C ASN A 124 13.68 -10.29 -4.53
N CYS A 125 12.50 -9.96 -5.04
CA CYS A 125 12.33 -9.40 -6.37
C CYS A 125 12.35 -7.87 -6.34
N VAL A 126 12.87 -7.27 -7.41
CA VAL A 126 13.01 -5.82 -7.51
C VAL A 126 12.33 -5.30 -8.77
N ASN A 127 11.47 -4.31 -8.64
CA ASN A 127 11.04 -3.49 -9.75
C ASN A 127 11.83 -2.16 -9.72
N ASP A 128 12.57 -1.87 -10.79
CA ASP A 128 13.39 -0.66 -10.92
C ASP A 128 13.07 0.08 -12.22
N THR A 129 11.78 0.25 -12.48
CA THR A 129 11.30 0.98 -13.66
C THR A 129 9.93 1.59 -13.40
N LEU A 130 9.58 2.60 -14.18
CA LEU A 130 8.25 3.19 -14.18
C LEU A 130 7.18 2.14 -14.53
N ILE A 131 6.16 2.03 -13.70
CA ILE A 131 4.98 1.19 -13.94
C ILE A 131 3.74 2.08 -14.07
N GLY A 132 2.96 1.85 -15.13
CA GLY A 132 1.77 2.64 -15.43
C GLY A 132 2.12 3.96 -16.11
N THR A 133 2.18 3.97 -17.43
CA THR A 133 2.49 5.17 -18.22
C THR A 133 1.29 6.13 -18.36
N ASN A 134 0.11 5.75 -17.84
CA ASN A 134 -1.14 6.50 -18.01
C ASN A 134 -1.89 6.62 -16.68
N ALA A 135 -2.12 7.85 -16.23
CA ALA A 135 -2.84 8.20 -15.00
C ALA A 135 -4.30 7.70 -14.90
N LYS A 136 -4.84 7.04 -15.91
CA LYS A 136 -6.18 6.44 -15.91
C LYS A 136 -6.20 4.94 -15.62
N LYS A 137 -5.05 4.32 -15.34
CA LYS A 137 -4.96 2.88 -15.05
C LYS A 137 -5.33 2.57 -13.61
N ASN A 138 -6.11 1.50 -13.44
CA ASN A 138 -6.39 0.94 -12.13
C ASN A 138 -5.47 -0.27 -11.87
N TYR A 139 -5.29 -0.65 -10.61
CA TYR A 139 -4.50 -1.80 -10.21
C TYR A 139 -3.09 -1.78 -10.81
N VAL A 140 -2.29 -0.87 -10.34
CA VAL A 140 -0.89 -0.73 -10.75
C VAL A 140 0.02 -0.96 -9.54
N SER A 141 1.01 -1.83 -9.70
CA SER A 141 1.90 -2.18 -8.60
C SER A 141 3.32 -2.46 -9.06
N GLY A 142 4.29 -2.14 -8.21
CA GLY A 142 5.68 -2.47 -8.46
C GLY A 142 5.96 -3.97 -8.44
N ILE A 143 5.30 -4.74 -7.58
CA ILE A 143 5.58 -6.19 -7.45
C ILE A 143 4.39 -7.02 -7.93
N ALA A 144 3.23 -6.98 -7.30
CA ALA A 144 2.13 -7.85 -7.68
C ALA A 144 0.77 -7.15 -7.68
N ILE A 145 -0.12 -7.50 -8.64
CA ILE A 145 -1.48 -6.99 -8.63
C ILE A 145 -2.31 -7.72 -7.58
N TYR A 146 -2.39 -9.03 -7.65
CA TYR A 146 -3.15 -9.85 -6.71
C TYR A 146 -2.23 -10.73 -5.89
N ASN A 147 -2.44 -10.78 -4.58
CA ASN A 147 -1.75 -11.69 -3.69
C ASN A 147 -2.74 -12.54 -2.90
N SER A 148 -2.47 -13.84 -2.84
CA SER A 148 -3.09 -14.83 -1.97
C SER A 148 -2.03 -15.77 -1.37
N GLY A 149 -0.75 -15.55 -1.67
CA GLY A 149 0.40 -16.32 -1.25
C GLY A 149 1.34 -15.52 -0.34
N VAL A 150 2.62 -15.69 -0.53
CA VAL A 150 3.66 -15.00 0.24
C VAL A 150 4.50 -14.09 -0.67
N ILE A 151 4.60 -12.83 -0.33
CA ILE A 151 5.54 -11.88 -0.93
C ILE A 151 6.51 -11.44 0.15
N ARG A 152 7.82 -11.69 -0.06
CA ARG A 152 8.84 -11.46 0.96
C ARG A 152 10.08 -10.78 0.40
N GLY A 153 10.62 -9.79 1.14
CA GLY A 153 11.89 -9.14 0.81
C GLY A 153 11.91 -8.40 -0.52
N CYS A 154 10.74 -8.07 -1.08
CA CYS A 154 10.64 -7.43 -2.38
C CYS A 154 10.73 -5.90 -2.28
N VAL A 155 11.29 -5.28 -3.31
CA VAL A 155 11.54 -3.84 -3.36
C VAL A 155 10.95 -3.22 -4.62
N ASN A 156 10.19 -2.16 -4.46
CA ASN A 156 9.86 -1.27 -5.57
C ASN A 156 10.70 0.01 -5.51
N LYS A 157 11.46 0.27 -6.56
CA LYS A 157 12.24 1.51 -6.75
C LYS A 157 11.64 2.41 -7.82
N GLY A 158 10.86 1.82 -8.71
CA GLY A 158 10.25 2.53 -9.82
C GLY A 158 9.03 3.36 -9.41
N MET A 159 8.84 4.48 -10.11
CA MET A 159 7.64 5.30 -9.95
C MET A 159 6.38 4.52 -10.37
N ILE A 160 5.30 4.66 -9.61
CA ILE A 160 3.99 4.08 -9.92
C ILE A 160 3.01 5.19 -10.26
N THR A 161 2.37 5.12 -11.42
CA THR A 161 1.34 6.09 -11.79
C THR A 161 0.03 5.40 -12.21
N GLY A 162 -1.10 6.01 -11.88
CA GLY A 162 -2.41 5.46 -12.21
C GLY A 162 -3.58 6.16 -11.52
N MET A 163 -4.71 5.45 -11.40
CA MET A 163 -5.92 6.01 -10.82
C MET A 163 -6.29 5.35 -9.48
N THR A 164 -6.56 4.07 -9.45
CA THR A 164 -7.12 3.40 -8.27
C THR A 164 -6.37 2.12 -7.94
N SER A 165 -6.25 1.80 -6.65
CA SER A 165 -5.54 0.63 -6.14
C SER A 165 -4.09 0.57 -6.61
N LEU A 166 -3.33 1.59 -6.22
CA LEU A 166 -1.91 1.71 -6.54
C LEU A 166 -1.05 1.36 -5.33
N SER A 167 0.07 0.69 -5.59
CA SER A 167 1.03 0.38 -4.52
C SER A 167 2.43 0.08 -5.05
N GLY A 168 3.41 0.23 -4.19
CA GLY A 168 4.77 -0.23 -4.49
C GLY A 168 4.87 -1.77 -4.54
N ILE A 169 4.14 -2.49 -3.68
CA ILE A 169 4.30 -3.94 -3.53
C ILE A 169 3.07 -4.73 -3.99
N VAL A 170 1.90 -4.53 -3.39
CA VAL A 170 0.70 -5.30 -3.73
C VAL A 170 -0.48 -4.37 -3.97
N SER A 171 -1.04 -4.41 -5.17
CA SER A 171 -2.21 -3.59 -5.48
C SER A 171 -3.46 -4.05 -4.73
N SER A 172 -3.69 -5.38 -4.65
CA SER A 172 -4.84 -5.96 -3.94
C SER A 172 -4.50 -7.28 -3.26
N SER A 173 -4.70 -7.34 -1.94
CA SER A 173 -4.66 -8.57 -1.16
C SER A 173 -6.03 -9.25 -1.20
N ASN A 174 -6.03 -10.59 -1.34
CA ASN A 174 -7.26 -11.39 -1.33
C ASN A 174 -7.57 -12.02 0.04
N GLY A 175 -6.72 -11.76 1.06
CA GLY A 175 -6.79 -12.36 2.39
C GLY A 175 -6.16 -13.75 2.48
N GLY A 176 -5.71 -14.12 3.68
CA GLY A 176 -4.94 -15.35 3.91
C GLY A 176 -3.52 -15.31 3.36
N ASP A 177 -3.05 -14.15 2.97
CA ASP A 177 -1.76 -13.88 2.38
C ASP A 177 -0.81 -13.18 3.35
N SER A 178 0.46 -13.16 2.98
CA SER A 178 1.49 -12.48 3.77
C SER A 178 2.35 -11.57 2.91
N ILE A 179 2.66 -10.37 3.45
CA ILE A 179 3.60 -9.41 2.87
C ILE A 179 4.66 -9.15 3.93
N LEU A 180 5.88 -9.62 3.71
CA LEU A 180 6.91 -9.68 4.74
C LEU A 180 8.19 -8.96 4.31
N TYR A 181 8.64 -8.01 5.12
CA TYR A 181 9.93 -7.32 4.92
C TYR A 181 10.10 -6.68 3.55
N CYS A 182 9.00 -6.21 2.97
CA CYS A 182 8.97 -5.52 1.67
C CYS A 182 9.03 -4.00 1.86
N HIS A 183 9.60 -3.29 0.90
CA HIS A 183 9.62 -1.84 0.98
C HIS A 183 9.45 -1.13 -0.36
N ASN A 184 8.96 0.10 -0.28
CA ASN A 184 8.78 0.98 -1.41
C ASN A 184 9.69 2.20 -1.30
N GLU A 185 10.51 2.41 -2.34
CA GLU A 185 11.40 3.56 -2.53
C GLU A 185 10.95 4.44 -3.72
N GLY A 186 9.98 3.98 -4.52
CA GLY A 186 9.47 4.70 -5.69
C GLY A 186 8.24 5.55 -5.37
N GLU A 187 8.19 6.77 -5.89
CA GLU A 187 7.03 7.65 -5.74
C GLU A 187 5.76 7.00 -6.30
N ILE A 188 4.62 7.25 -5.64
CA ILE A 188 3.31 6.79 -6.10
C ILE A 188 2.41 7.99 -6.34
N ILE A 189 2.01 8.18 -7.60
CA ILE A 189 1.19 9.29 -8.04
C ILE A 189 -0.15 8.77 -8.55
N SER A 190 -1.21 9.01 -7.77
CA SER A 190 -2.56 8.56 -8.08
C SER A 190 -3.49 9.72 -8.39
N SER A 191 -4.32 9.55 -9.40
CA SER A 191 -5.45 10.44 -9.66
C SER A 191 -6.77 9.99 -8.99
N GLY A 192 -6.74 8.92 -8.19
CA GLY A 192 -7.90 8.32 -7.51
C GLY A 192 -7.59 7.82 -6.10
N SER A 193 -8.13 6.66 -5.73
CA SER A 193 -8.21 6.19 -4.35
C SER A 193 -7.54 4.82 -4.13
N ASN A 194 -7.44 4.39 -2.87
CA ASN A 194 -6.83 3.16 -2.40
C ASN A 194 -5.35 3.09 -2.77
N VAL A 195 -4.57 3.95 -2.17
CA VAL A 195 -3.16 4.13 -2.47
C VAL A 195 -2.31 3.87 -1.23
N GLY A 196 -1.33 3.01 -1.35
CA GLY A 196 -0.39 2.73 -0.25
C GLY A 196 0.99 2.36 -0.75
N GLY A 197 2.02 2.67 0.03
CA GLY A 197 3.40 2.31 -0.32
C GLY A 197 3.59 0.80 -0.49
N ILE A 198 2.91 0.00 0.33
CA ILE A 198 2.99 -1.46 0.33
C ILE A 198 1.72 -2.11 -0.22
N LEU A 199 0.55 -1.71 0.27
CA LEU A 199 -0.73 -2.28 -0.11
C LEU A 199 -1.69 -1.19 -0.59
N GLY A 200 -2.23 -1.31 -1.80
CA GLY A 200 -3.28 -0.40 -2.29
C GLY A 200 -4.62 -0.66 -1.59
N ASN A 201 -5.13 -1.87 -1.72
CA ASN A 201 -6.43 -2.25 -1.19
C ASN A 201 -6.43 -3.69 -0.67
N GLY A 202 -6.71 -3.87 0.60
CA GLY A 202 -7.10 -5.17 1.14
C GLY A 202 -8.45 -5.59 0.57
N LYS A 203 -8.80 -6.85 0.70
CA LYS A 203 -10.10 -7.37 0.35
C LYS A 203 -10.72 -8.03 1.57
N GLN A 204 -12.00 -7.84 1.74
CA GLN A 204 -12.73 -8.51 2.79
C GLN A 204 -12.59 -10.03 2.65
N SER A 205 -12.06 -10.68 3.68
CA SER A 205 -11.82 -12.12 3.70
C SER A 205 -11.95 -12.65 5.13
N LEU A 206 -12.41 -13.89 5.27
CA LEU A 206 -12.46 -14.58 6.57
C LEU A 206 -11.07 -15.03 7.05
N THR A 207 -10.08 -15.02 6.18
CA THR A 207 -8.69 -15.33 6.51
C THR A 207 -7.88 -14.04 6.57
N PRO A 208 -7.23 -13.75 7.71
CA PRO A 208 -6.45 -12.52 7.88
C PRO A 208 -5.30 -12.38 6.86
N MET A 209 -5.03 -11.14 6.47
CA MET A 209 -3.80 -10.76 5.80
C MET A 209 -2.79 -10.33 6.86
N VAL A 210 -1.53 -10.76 6.74
CA VAL A 210 -0.46 -10.42 7.66
C VAL A 210 0.63 -9.61 6.94
N MET A 211 0.97 -8.45 7.49
CA MET A 211 2.05 -7.60 7.01
C MET A 211 3.06 -7.36 8.12
N ILE A 212 4.32 -7.76 7.93
CA ILE A 212 5.38 -7.64 8.95
C ILE A 212 6.61 -6.95 8.39
N GLY A 213 7.13 -5.96 9.11
CA GLY A 213 8.39 -5.29 8.82
C GLY A 213 8.43 -4.58 7.47
N CYS A 214 7.27 -4.16 6.97
CA CYS A 214 7.15 -3.47 5.69
C CYS A 214 7.18 -1.95 5.86
N TYR A 215 7.82 -1.24 4.91
CA TYR A 215 7.92 0.20 5.05
C TYR A 215 7.92 0.96 3.72
N ASN A 216 7.58 2.24 3.82
CA ASN A 216 7.61 3.19 2.71
C ASN A 216 8.52 4.38 3.02
N THR A 217 9.36 4.74 2.04
CA THR A 217 10.26 5.90 2.11
C THR A 217 10.05 6.93 1.00
N ALA A 218 9.03 6.73 0.16
CA ALA A 218 8.76 7.58 -0.99
C ALA A 218 7.41 8.30 -0.88
N LEU A 219 7.33 9.48 -1.47
CA LEU A 219 6.12 10.30 -1.52
C LEU A 219 4.93 9.52 -2.08
N ILE A 220 3.80 9.62 -1.38
CA ILE A 220 2.52 9.07 -1.82
C ILE A 220 1.54 10.21 -2.08
N THR A 221 0.97 10.26 -3.29
CA THR A 221 -0.07 11.22 -3.62
C THR A 221 -1.34 10.55 -4.15
N GLY A 222 -2.52 11.09 -3.82
CA GLY A 222 -3.79 10.54 -4.28
C GLY A 222 -5.00 11.38 -3.87
N LYS A 223 -6.19 10.75 -3.82
CA LYS A 223 -7.44 11.45 -3.51
C LYS A 223 -8.21 10.91 -2.30
N GLY A 224 -8.22 9.61 -2.05
CA GLY A 224 -8.94 9.05 -0.92
C GLY A 224 -8.46 7.65 -0.55
N ASN A 225 -8.62 7.22 0.69
CA ASN A 225 -8.05 6.01 1.27
C ASN A 225 -6.55 5.94 0.95
N ILE A 226 -5.79 6.87 1.47
CA ILE A 226 -4.35 6.97 1.21
C ILE A 226 -3.61 6.72 2.51
N GLY A 227 -2.64 5.80 2.46
CA GLY A 227 -1.73 5.56 3.57
C GLY A 227 -0.29 5.39 3.11
N GLY A 228 0.65 5.77 3.93
CA GLY A 228 2.06 5.56 3.63
C GLY A 228 2.41 4.08 3.46
N VAL A 229 1.74 3.19 4.21
CA VAL A 229 1.90 1.73 4.09
C VAL A 229 0.72 1.11 3.35
N ALA A 230 -0.51 1.37 3.77
CA ALA A 230 -1.70 0.76 3.19
C ALA A 230 -2.80 1.79 2.89
N GLY A 231 -3.38 1.76 1.69
CA GLY A 231 -4.52 2.61 1.36
C GLY A 231 -5.76 2.20 2.15
N ARG A 232 -6.16 0.94 2.04
CA ARG A 232 -7.29 0.39 2.78
C ARG A 232 -7.01 -1.01 3.30
N LEU A 233 -7.34 -1.22 4.55
CA LEU A 233 -7.27 -2.50 5.25
C LEU A 233 -8.67 -2.99 5.59
N TYR A 234 -8.84 -4.30 5.69
CA TYR A 234 -10.10 -4.93 6.09
C TYR A 234 -9.93 -5.80 7.33
N GLU A 235 -11.03 -6.36 7.75
CA GLU A 235 -11.20 -7.21 8.93
C GLU A 235 -10.09 -8.26 9.08
N GLY A 236 -9.62 -8.44 10.29
CA GLY A 236 -8.60 -9.44 10.62
C GLY A 236 -7.20 -9.13 10.11
N SER A 237 -6.97 -8.00 9.42
CA SER A 237 -5.62 -7.63 8.96
C SER A 237 -4.71 -7.34 10.16
N GLU A 238 -3.48 -7.88 10.11
CA GLU A 238 -2.44 -7.60 11.10
C GLU A 238 -1.26 -6.87 10.46
N LEU A 239 -0.93 -5.70 10.99
CA LEU A 239 0.28 -4.95 10.66
C LEU A 239 1.20 -4.95 11.88
N ILE A 240 2.42 -5.45 11.72
CA ILE A 240 3.41 -5.54 12.79
C ILE A 240 4.72 -4.93 12.31
N ASP A 241 5.30 -4.01 13.09
CA ASP A 241 6.59 -3.37 12.79
C ASP A 241 6.61 -2.67 11.41
N CYS A 242 5.46 -2.15 10.96
CA CYS A 242 5.35 -1.48 9.67
C CYS A 242 5.41 0.04 9.84
N TYR A 243 6.07 0.75 8.91
CA TYR A 243 6.23 2.19 9.07
C TYR A 243 6.30 2.97 7.76
N ASN A 244 6.05 4.27 7.89
CA ASN A 244 6.22 5.25 6.83
C ASN A 244 7.11 6.41 7.29
N THR A 245 8.05 6.82 6.44
CA THR A 245 8.93 7.96 6.71
C THR A 245 8.77 9.10 5.71
N ALA A 246 7.98 8.92 4.68
CA ALA A 246 7.76 9.91 3.64
C ALA A 246 6.42 10.61 3.77
N ASP A 247 6.28 11.73 3.10
CA ASP A 247 5.06 12.51 3.10
C ASP A 247 3.91 11.77 2.39
N VAL A 248 2.70 11.96 2.93
CA VAL A 248 1.43 11.46 2.37
C VAL A 248 0.55 12.66 2.06
N VAL A 249 0.21 12.85 0.78
CA VAL A 249 -0.48 14.04 0.31
C VAL A 249 -1.78 13.67 -0.42
N SER A 250 -2.90 14.26 0.02
CA SER A 250 -4.18 14.13 -0.65
C SER A 250 -4.68 15.47 -1.21
N SER A 251 -4.99 15.48 -2.50
CA SER A 251 -5.60 16.65 -3.16
C SER A 251 -7.11 16.73 -3.02
N ALA A 252 -7.76 15.72 -2.41
CA ALA A 252 -9.21 15.66 -2.25
C ALA A 252 -9.60 14.85 -0.98
N SER A 253 -10.79 14.66 -0.78
CA SER A 253 -11.72 14.05 0.15
C SER A 253 -11.27 13.48 1.51
N SER A 254 -11.04 12.18 1.67
CA SER A 254 -11.13 11.59 3.02
C SER A 254 -10.22 10.38 3.19
N ASP A 255 -10.04 10.01 4.46
CA ASP A 255 -9.38 8.81 4.93
C ASP A 255 -7.89 8.77 4.54
N VAL A 256 -7.14 9.68 5.11
CA VAL A 256 -5.69 9.81 4.86
C VAL A 256 -4.94 9.56 6.16
N GLY A 257 -4.00 8.62 6.13
CA GLY A 257 -3.18 8.30 7.29
C GLY A 257 -1.70 8.11 6.93
N GLY A 258 -0.82 8.40 7.87
CA GLY A 258 0.60 8.18 7.67
C GLY A 258 0.97 6.71 7.50
N VAL A 259 0.23 5.78 8.15
CA VAL A 259 0.37 4.33 7.96
C VAL A 259 -0.76 3.79 7.12
N ALA A 260 -2.02 3.99 7.49
CA ALA A 260 -3.15 3.48 6.74
C ALA A 260 -4.22 4.56 6.50
N GLY A 261 -4.77 4.61 5.29
CA GLY A 261 -5.88 5.51 4.96
C GLY A 261 -7.15 5.13 5.71
N GLN A 262 -7.61 3.91 5.53
CA GLN A 262 -8.79 3.37 6.22
C GLN A 262 -8.53 1.97 6.76
N GLN A 263 -9.00 1.71 7.96
CA GLN A 263 -9.06 0.37 8.53
C GLN A 263 -10.51 0.00 8.82
N ALA A 264 -11.09 -0.77 7.91
CA ALA A 264 -12.47 -1.24 8.00
C ALA A 264 -12.52 -2.55 8.78
N CYS A 265 -13.16 -2.52 9.94
CA CYS A 265 -13.29 -3.67 10.84
C CYS A 265 -14.77 -4.00 11.10
N ARG A 266 -15.07 -5.25 11.39
CA ARG A 266 -16.33 -5.64 12.00
C ARG A 266 -16.07 -6.08 13.44
N LYS A 267 -17.07 -5.92 14.28
CA LYS A 267 -16.97 -6.16 15.72
C LYS A 267 -16.42 -7.54 16.10
N ASP A 268 -16.62 -8.54 15.25
CA ASP A 268 -16.21 -9.94 15.51
C ASP A 268 -14.83 -10.30 14.91
N TYR A 269 -14.20 -9.40 14.14
CA TYR A 269 -12.93 -9.63 13.46
C TYR A 269 -11.97 -8.46 13.73
N VAL A 270 -11.17 -8.60 14.76
CA VAL A 270 -10.22 -7.57 15.19
C VAL A 270 -9.12 -7.41 14.16
N ALA A 271 -8.97 -6.20 13.64
CA ALA A 271 -7.78 -5.83 12.88
C ALA A 271 -6.79 -5.11 13.79
N ARG A 272 -5.50 -5.40 13.63
CA ARG A 272 -4.45 -4.95 14.56
C ARG A 272 -3.34 -4.18 13.86
N MET A 273 -2.86 -3.14 14.53
CA MET A 273 -1.56 -2.54 14.25
C MET A 273 -0.72 -2.56 15.54
N VAL A 274 0.46 -3.15 15.47
CA VAL A 274 1.38 -3.28 16.60
C VAL A 274 2.75 -2.73 16.21
N ARG A 275 3.28 -1.81 17.01
CA ARG A 275 4.57 -1.14 16.78
C ARG A 275 4.71 -0.52 15.38
N CYS A 276 3.59 0.01 14.88
CA CYS A 276 3.57 0.72 13.59
C CYS A 276 3.72 2.22 13.81
N TYR A 277 4.43 2.90 12.91
CA TYR A 277 4.64 4.33 13.08
C TYR A 277 4.74 5.13 11.78
N ASN A 278 4.54 6.43 11.93
CA ASN A 278 4.73 7.41 10.86
C ASN A 278 5.64 8.54 11.33
N THR A 279 6.60 8.92 10.50
CA THR A 279 7.44 10.10 10.70
C THR A 279 7.34 11.12 9.56
N GLY A 280 6.71 10.76 8.44
CA GLY A 280 6.42 11.68 7.34
C GLY A 280 5.22 12.58 7.64
N ASN A 281 5.13 13.72 6.99
CA ASN A 281 4.00 14.60 7.13
C ASN A 281 2.76 14.05 6.41
N VAL A 282 1.59 14.34 6.96
CA VAL A 282 0.31 13.97 6.35
C VAL A 282 -0.46 15.24 6.04
N SER A 283 -0.72 15.51 4.77
CA SER A 283 -1.46 16.69 4.36
C SER A 283 -2.64 16.37 3.45
N ALA A 284 -3.79 17.00 3.71
CA ALA A 284 -5.00 16.79 2.94
C ALA A 284 -5.90 18.02 2.94
N VAL A 285 -6.89 18.05 2.05
CA VAL A 285 -7.91 19.11 2.02
C VAL A 285 -9.24 18.66 2.64
N GLY A 286 -9.40 17.37 2.91
CA GLY A 286 -10.67 16.73 3.30
C GLY A 286 -10.84 16.47 4.79
N GLN A 287 -11.43 15.32 5.11
CA GLN A 287 -11.77 14.90 6.47
C GLN A 287 -11.19 13.51 6.80
N TYR A 288 -11.16 13.16 8.08
CA TYR A 288 -10.56 11.90 8.59
C TYR A 288 -9.08 11.79 8.25
N ILE A 289 -8.31 12.72 8.77
CA ILE A 289 -6.88 12.80 8.54
C ILE A 289 -6.16 12.45 9.83
N GLY A 290 -5.33 11.43 9.80
CA GLY A 290 -4.58 10.98 10.97
C GLY A 290 -3.10 10.78 10.71
N GLY A 291 -2.27 11.02 11.69
CA GLY A 291 -0.84 10.77 11.57
C GLY A 291 -0.51 9.28 11.44
N VAL A 292 -1.34 8.39 12.02
CA VAL A 292 -1.23 6.92 11.84
C VAL A 292 -2.32 6.41 10.92
N VAL A 293 -3.59 6.68 11.23
CA VAL A 293 -4.71 6.16 10.46
C VAL A 293 -5.76 7.24 10.18
N GLY A 294 -6.28 7.28 8.94
CA GLY A 294 -7.32 8.25 8.57
C GLY A 294 -8.64 7.98 9.26
N ASP A 295 -9.26 6.84 9.00
CA ASP A 295 -10.53 6.43 9.59
C ASP A 295 -10.54 4.96 10.03
N THR A 296 -11.22 4.68 11.14
CA THR A 296 -11.30 3.34 11.73
C THR A 296 -12.72 2.98 12.17
N ASP A 297 -13.10 1.74 11.95
CA ASP A 297 -14.33 1.16 12.45
C ASP A 297 -14.17 0.54 13.86
N ASP A 298 -15.28 0.11 14.47
CA ASP A 298 -15.28 -0.69 15.70
C ASP A 298 -14.49 -1.99 15.53
N GLY A 299 -13.77 -2.43 16.57
CA GLY A 299 -12.97 -3.66 16.53
C GLY A 299 -11.53 -3.46 16.02
N CYS A 300 -11.12 -2.27 15.67
CA CYS A 300 -9.72 -1.96 15.38
C CYS A 300 -8.91 -1.82 16.68
N TYR A 301 -7.67 -2.33 16.68
CA TYR A 301 -6.79 -2.36 17.83
C TYR A 301 -5.39 -1.87 17.49
N TYR A 302 -4.88 -0.97 18.32
CA TYR A 302 -3.58 -0.32 18.14
C TYR A 302 -2.76 -0.47 19.41
N GLU A 303 -1.52 -0.93 19.30
CA GLU A 303 -0.61 -1.10 20.41
C GLU A 303 0.79 -0.61 20.06
N ASP A 304 1.40 0.19 20.93
CA ASP A 304 2.74 0.73 20.78
C ASP A 304 2.97 1.47 19.44
N CYS A 305 1.92 2.09 18.91
CA CYS A 305 1.97 2.83 17.64
C CYS A 305 2.14 4.33 17.88
N TYR A 306 2.82 5.01 16.94
CA TYR A 306 3.00 6.45 17.10
C TYR A 306 3.05 7.24 15.79
N ASN A 307 2.82 8.55 15.93
CA ASN A 307 3.07 9.52 14.88
C ASN A 307 4.06 10.58 15.36
N ALA A 308 5.04 10.90 14.49
CA ALA A 308 5.99 11.98 14.70
C ALA A 308 5.94 13.05 13.60
N GLY A 309 5.25 12.78 12.48
CA GLY A 309 5.06 13.74 11.40
C GLY A 309 3.94 14.74 11.71
N ASP A 310 3.99 15.91 11.11
CA ASP A 310 2.93 16.90 11.22
C ASP A 310 1.69 16.49 10.41
N VAL A 311 0.50 16.82 10.93
CA VAL A 311 -0.79 16.54 10.29
C VAL A 311 -1.48 17.84 9.95
N THR A 312 -1.76 18.08 8.67
CA THR A 312 -2.37 19.34 8.21
C THR A 312 -3.57 19.07 7.31
N THR A 313 -4.70 19.74 7.57
CA THR A 313 -5.87 19.70 6.69
C THR A 313 -6.57 21.05 6.60
N GLY A 314 -7.13 21.34 5.41
CA GLY A 314 -8.09 22.43 5.26
C GLY A 314 -9.51 22.10 5.76
N GLY A 315 -9.77 20.83 6.07
CA GLY A 315 -11.08 20.29 6.47
C GLY A 315 -11.21 20.02 7.97
N LYS A 316 -11.96 18.97 8.31
CA LYS A 316 -12.35 18.59 9.67
C LYS A 316 -11.88 17.18 10.03
N PHE A 317 -11.93 16.83 11.32
CA PHE A 317 -11.55 15.51 11.86
C PHE A 317 -10.10 15.17 11.54
N ALA A 318 -9.21 16.06 11.97
CA ALA A 318 -7.78 15.83 11.91
C ALA A 318 -7.22 15.49 13.29
N ALA A 319 -6.28 14.56 13.33
CA ALA A 319 -5.64 14.20 14.58
C ALA A 319 -4.21 13.67 14.38
N GLY A 320 -3.43 13.77 15.44
CA GLY A 320 -2.08 13.24 15.42
C GLY A 320 -2.00 11.72 15.30
N PHE A 321 -3.04 10.99 15.77
CA PHE A 321 -3.08 9.53 15.63
C PHE A 321 -4.16 9.08 14.64
N ALA A 322 -5.45 9.35 14.92
CA ALA A 322 -6.56 8.89 14.08
C ALA A 322 -7.58 10.00 13.83
N GLY A 323 -7.86 10.31 12.56
CA GLY A 323 -8.87 11.29 12.17
C GLY A 323 -10.28 10.89 12.61
N GLY A 324 -10.71 9.68 12.25
CA GLY A 324 -11.88 8.99 12.80
C GLY A 324 -11.41 7.77 13.62
N MET A 325 -11.85 7.67 14.88
CA MET A 325 -11.42 6.61 15.76
C MET A 325 -12.59 5.97 16.51
N SER A 326 -12.89 4.73 16.17
CA SER A 326 -13.90 3.91 16.87
C SER A 326 -13.28 2.72 17.61
N GLY A 327 -12.02 2.39 17.35
CA GLY A 327 -11.29 1.27 17.96
C GLY A 327 -10.65 1.58 19.32
N THR A 328 -9.74 0.71 19.74
CA THR A 328 -8.97 0.84 20.99
C THR A 328 -7.49 1.06 20.70
N ALA A 329 -6.89 2.06 21.34
CA ALA A 329 -5.45 2.30 21.30
C ALA A 329 -4.84 2.19 22.70
N ILE A 330 -3.71 1.49 22.80
CA ILE A 330 -2.97 1.26 24.06
C ILE A 330 -1.51 1.64 23.84
N ASN A 331 -0.91 2.40 24.78
CA ASN A 331 0.47 2.83 24.72
C ASN A 331 0.84 3.58 23.41
N CYS A 332 -0.12 4.26 22.80
CA CYS A 332 0.09 4.96 21.55
C CYS A 332 0.29 6.45 21.79
N TYR A 333 1.01 7.13 20.86
CA TYR A 333 1.25 8.56 21.08
C TYR A 333 1.38 9.36 19.78
N ASN A 334 1.23 10.67 19.93
CA ASN A 334 1.54 11.65 18.90
C ASN A 334 2.54 12.67 19.43
N ILE A 335 3.56 12.98 18.64
CA ILE A 335 4.50 14.08 18.91
C ILE A 335 4.53 15.12 17.79
N GLY A 336 3.94 14.83 16.63
CA GLY A 336 3.78 15.79 15.54
C GLY A 336 2.69 16.83 15.82
N ASN A 337 2.80 17.99 15.21
CA ASN A 337 1.79 19.05 15.32
C ASN A 337 0.55 18.69 14.48
N VAL A 338 -0.61 19.18 14.90
CA VAL A 338 -1.88 19.00 14.20
C VAL A 338 -2.49 20.35 13.88
N GLU A 339 -2.73 20.61 12.59
CA GLU A 339 -3.42 21.82 12.14
C GLU A 339 -4.64 21.47 11.30
N GLY A 340 -5.81 22.02 11.63
CA GLY A 340 -7.05 21.79 10.91
C GLY A 340 -7.86 23.04 10.64
N GLY A 341 -8.55 23.04 9.49
CA GLY A 341 -9.32 24.20 9.01
C GLY A 341 -10.76 24.29 9.52
N ASP A 342 -11.29 23.27 10.18
CA ASP A 342 -12.67 23.22 10.66
C ASP A 342 -12.72 22.61 12.09
N TYR A 343 -13.73 21.85 12.46
CA TYR A 343 -13.93 21.28 13.78
C TYR A 343 -13.45 19.83 13.90
N GLY A 344 -13.33 19.34 15.16
CA GLY A 344 -12.88 17.98 15.44
C GLY A 344 -11.38 17.82 15.24
N ILE A 345 -10.59 18.79 15.65
CA ILE A 345 -9.14 18.75 15.58
C ILE A 345 -8.62 18.28 16.93
N GLY A 346 -7.93 17.14 16.97
CA GLY A 346 -7.45 16.52 18.19
C GLY A 346 -5.97 16.17 18.16
N GLY A 347 -5.29 16.22 19.28
CA GLY A 347 -3.89 15.80 19.37
C GLY A 347 -3.71 14.31 19.17
N PHE A 348 -4.72 13.49 19.51
CA PHE A 348 -4.72 12.04 19.35
C PHE A 348 -5.87 11.54 18.44
N GLY A 349 -7.12 11.84 18.78
CA GLY A 349 -8.30 11.47 18.01
C GLY A 349 -9.12 12.66 17.54
N GLY A 350 -9.57 12.65 16.27
CA GLY A 350 -10.40 13.74 15.71
C GLY A 350 -11.86 13.61 16.09
N ILE A 351 -12.47 12.47 15.79
CA ILE A 351 -13.86 12.13 16.10
C ILE A 351 -14.04 10.64 16.35
N GLY A 352 -15.09 10.25 17.07
CA GLY A 352 -15.55 8.87 17.21
C GLY A 352 -15.71 8.43 18.67
N PRO A 353 -16.24 7.21 18.92
CA PRO A 353 -16.46 6.66 20.25
C PRO A 353 -15.28 5.84 20.80
N GLY A 354 -14.06 6.03 20.29
CA GLY A 354 -12.89 5.22 20.60
C GLY A 354 -12.51 5.15 22.07
N THR A 355 -11.62 4.22 22.38
CA THR A 355 -11.03 4.03 23.72
C THR A 355 -9.52 4.22 23.63
N ILE A 356 -8.96 5.04 24.51
CA ILE A 356 -7.52 5.25 24.62
C ILE A 356 -7.04 4.93 26.04
N ILE A 357 -5.93 4.20 26.15
CA ILE A 357 -5.35 3.75 27.41
C ILE A 357 -3.84 4.01 27.36
N SER A 358 -3.31 4.71 28.36
CA SER A 358 -1.90 5.05 28.44
C SER A 358 -1.37 5.76 27.17
N CYS A 359 -2.21 6.60 26.56
CA CYS A 359 -1.89 7.34 25.35
C CYS A 359 -1.57 8.80 25.64
N PHE A 360 -0.77 9.43 24.79
CA PHE A 360 -0.47 10.85 25.00
C PHE A 360 -0.26 11.63 23.70
N ASN A 361 -0.41 12.96 23.83
CA ASN A 361 -0.06 13.92 22.80
C ASN A 361 0.94 14.95 23.33
N LEU A 362 2.04 15.14 22.61
CA LEU A 362 3.03 16.19 22.87
C LEU A 362 3.02 17.28 21.79
N GLY A 363 2.45 17.00 20.62
CA GLY A 363 2.35 17.95 19.52
C GLY A 363 1.34 19.08 19.79
N ASN A 364 1.57 20.23 19.22
CA ASN A 364 0.63 21.34 19.31
C ASN A 364 -0.61 21.07 18.45
N VAL A 365 -1.76 21.52 18.91
CA VAL A 365 -3.04 21.38 18.21
C VAL A 365 -3.59 22.75 17.87
N THR A 366 -3.75 23.03 16.58
CA THR A 366 -4.22 24.33 16.09
C THR A 366 -5.45 24.18 15.22
N SER A 367 -6.52 24.89 15.56
CA SER A 367 -7.62 25.11 14.63
C SER A 367 -7.48 26.48 13.99
N THR A 368 -7.50 26.52 12.66
CA THR A 368 -7.40 27.75 11.87
C THR A 368 -8.74 28.30 11.42
N THR A 369 -9.86 27.64 11.78
CA THR A 369 -11.20 28.09 11.39
C THR A 369 -11.52 29.46 11.96
N THR A 370 -12.13 30.31 11.13
CA THR A 370 -12.71 31.58 11.52
C THR A 370 -14.24 31.53 11.56
N LYS A 371 -14.84 30.37 11.28
CA LYS A 371 -16.29 30.20 11.26
C LYS A 371 -16.81 30.01 12.67
N PRO A 372 -17.83 30.80 13.14
CA PRO A 372 -18.49 30.51 14.39
C PRO A 372 -19.20 29.17 14.29
N ASN A 373 -18.73 28.21 15.02
CA ASN A 373 -19.27 26.86 14.95
C ASN A 373 -19.48 26.37 16.39
N LYS A 374 -20.64 25.84 16.67
CA LYS A 374 -21.08 25.46 18.01
C LYS A 374 -20.45 24.14 18.52
N TYR A 375 -19.51 23.56 17.83
CA TYR A 375 -19.00 22.22 18.11
C TYR A 375 -17.58 22.18 18.67
N GLY A 376 -17.04 23.28 19.20
CA GLY A 376 -15.67 23.27 19.71
C GLY A 376 -14.64 22.90 18.66
N VAL A 377 -13.48 23.46 18.71
CA VAL A 377 -12.65 23.49 17.52
C VAL A 377 -11.37 22.70 17.66
N ALA A 378 -10.79 22.60 18.84
CA ALA A 378 -9.57 21.87 19.09
C ALA A 378 -9.55 21.23 20.48
N GLY A 379 -9.02 20.03 20.58
CA GLY A 379 -8.84 19.33 21.84
C GLY A 379 -7.44 18.72 21.95
N GLY A 380 -6.85 18.76 23.13
CA GLY A 380 -5.50 18.25 23.35
C GLY A 380 -5.32 16.78 23.05
N LEU A 381 -6.32 15.95 23.39
CA LEU A 381 -6.37 14.55 23.03
C LEU A 381 -7.47 14.28 22.00
N TRP A 382 -8.68 14.79 22.21
CA TRP A 382 -9.84 14.45 21.39
C TRP A 382 -10.54 15.71 20.88
N GLY A 383 -10.76 15.77 19.57
CA GLY A 383 -11.33 16.94 18.91
C GLY A 383 -12.85 17.07 19.10
N TYR A 384 -13.60 16.00 18.86
CA TYR A 384 -15.06 16.01 18.93
C TYR A 384 -15.65 14.64 19.22
N GLY A 385 -16.75 14.57 19.96
CA GLY A 385 -17.51 13.34 20.23
C GLY A 385 -17.26 12.75 21.60
N ARG A 386 -17.57 11.48 21.75
CA ARG A 386 -17.41 10.74 23.00
C ARG A 386 -16.29 9.72 22.88
N CYS A 387 -15.36 9.75 23.81
CA CYS A 387 -14.33 8.72 23.89
C CYS A 387 -14.16 8.30 25.35
N LYS A 388 -13.59 7.13 25.55
CA LYS A 388 -13.14 6.64 26.85
C LYS A 388 -11.64 6.86 26.96
N MET A 389 -11.20 7.53 28.02
CA MET A 389 -9.80 7.83 28.25
C MET A 389 -9.36 7.32 29.62
N TYR A 390 -8.28 6.55 29.63
CA TYR A 390 -7.66 6.02 30.84
C TYR A 390 -6.16 6.33 30.79
N ASP A 391 -5.62 6.86 31.90
CA ASP A 391 -4.18 7.12 32.07
C ASP A 391 -3.52 7.86 30.88
N SER A 392 -4.30 8.77 30.26
CA SER A 392 -3.90 9.46 29.03
C SER A 392 -3.81 10.97 29.25
N TYR A 393 -2.86 11.63 28.58
CA TYR A 393 -2.61 13.05 28.83
C TYR A 393 -2.17 13.82 27.57
N ASN A 394 -2.34 15.16 27.63
CA ASN A 394 -1.83 16.09 26.63
C ASN A 394 -0.85 17.06 27.27
N MET A 395 0.29 17.28 26.61
CA MET A 395 1.26 18.33 26.97
C MET A 395 1.45 19.36 25.85
N GLY A 396 0.89 19.11 24.66
CA GLY A 396 0.94 20.06 23.56
C GLY A 396 0.08 21.29 23.79
N LYS A 397 0.47 22.41 23.23
CA LYS A 397 -0.29 23.65 23.26
C LYS A 397 -1.53 23.54 22.36
N ILE A 398 -2.67 24.02 22.87
CA ILE A 398 -3.91 24.05 22.09
C ILE A 398 -4.20 25.52 21.73
N SER A 399 -4.46 25.77 20.44
CA SER A 399 -4.86 27.08 19.96
C SER A 399 -6.02 27.01 18.98
N ALA A 400 -6.96 27.95 19.07
CA ALA A 400 -8.05 28.14 18.16
C ALA A 400 -8.17 29.60 17.74
N LYS A 401 -8.25 29.87 16.43
CA LYS A 401 -8.51 31.21 15.92
C LYS A 401 -10.01 31.37 15.86
N GLY A 402 -10.58 32.27 16.68
CA GLY A 402 -11.97 32.65 16.46
C GLY A 402 -12.89 32.74 17.67
N TYR A 403 -12.38 32.67 18.88
CA TYR A 403 -13.13 33.03 20.10
C TYR A 403 -12.24 33.70 21.12
#